data_324a3b636ce5cba0dde36459cf5c3489
#
_entry.id   324a3b636ce5cba0dde36459cf5c3489
#
_cell.length_a   1.000
_cell.length_b   1.000
_cell.length_c   1.000
_cell.angle_alpha   90.00
_cell.angle_beta   90.00
_cell.angle_gamma   90.00
#
_symmetry.space_group_name_H-M   'P 1'
#
loop_
_entity.id
_entity.type
_entity.pdbx_description
1 polymer ?
#
loop_
_entity_poly.entity_id
_entity_poly.type
_entity_poly.pdbx_seq_one_letter_code
_entity_poly.pdbx_strand_id
1 'polypeptide(L)'
;RSLPDCKRLSEKITFSHFLSFCFLMTEQAQRKRIGIFGGSFNPVHTGHICLARQLLTAVSLDEIWFMVSPLNPFKQDFTDLLPDDVRLGLTREALKDEPCMLASDYEFSLPRPSYMWNTLAHLSYDYPQYSFALIVGADNWLAFDRWARHDFIQQHYDIAVYPRKGYDIDTESLPSHV
;
A
#
# COMPACT_ATOMS: atom_id res chain seq x y z
N ARG A 1 26.48 -38.14 -50.64
CA ARG A 1 26.10 -38.09 -49.21
C ARG A 1 25.15 -36.94 -49.06
N SER A 2 23.86 -37.29 -49.01
CA SER A 2 22.69 -36.39 -48.89
C SER A 2 22.58 -35.84 -47.49
N LEU A 3 22.33 -34.52 -47.40
CA LEU A 3 21.97 -33.83 -46.16
C LEU A 3 20.57 -34.27 -45.67
N PRO A 4 20.35 -34.42 -44.38
CA PRO A 4 19.03 -34.78 -43.87
C PRO A 4 18.08 -33.57 -43.88
N ASP A 5 16.85 -33.88 -44.25
CA ASP A 5 15.69 -33.01 -44.45
C ASP A 5 15.31 -32.22 -43.18
N CYS A 6 15.42 -30.89 -43.26
CA CYS A 6 15.04 -29.97 -42.20
C CYS A 6 13.55 -29.59 -42.23
N LYS A 7 12.67 -30.53 -42.60
CA LYS A 7 11.24 -30.30 -42.79
C LYS A 7 10.30 -31.06 -41.83
N ARG A 8 10.76 -31.45 -40.63
CA ARG A 8 9.89 -32.26 -39.71
C ARG A 8 9.82 -31.77 -38.29
N LEU A 9 9.93 -30.47 -38.03
CA LEU A 9 9.80 -29.92 -36.69
C LEU A 9 8.79 -28.75 -36.57
N SER A 10 7.92 -28.55 -37.55
CA SER A 10 6.95 -27.44 -37.53
C SER A 10 5.47 -27.86 -37.37
N GLU A 11 5.19 -29.09 -36.98
CA GLU A 11 3.80 -29.51 -36.76
C GLU A 11 3.67 -30.17 -35.41
N LYS A 12 3.09 -29.45 -34.48
CA LYS A 12 2.29 -29.79 -33.31
C LYS A 12 2.57 -28.90 -32.09
N ILE A 13 2.73 -27.60 -32.29
CA ILE A 13 2.27 -26.69 -31.25
C ILE A 13 0.77 -26.60 -31.47
N THR A 14 0.01 -27.47 -30.82
CA THR A 14 -1.45 -27.46 -30.93
C THR A 14 -1.96 -26.12 -30.42
N PHE A 15 -2.98 -25.57 -31.10
CA PHE A 15 -3.71 -24.35 -30.75
C PHE A 15 -4.09 -24.31 -29.27
N SER A 16 -4.29 -25.49 -28.66
CA SER A 16 -4.50 -25.70 -27.23
C SER A 16 -3.31 -25.26 -26.36
N HIS A 17 -2.06 -25.50 -26.77
CA HIS A 17 -0.87 -25.06 -26.04
C HIS A 17 -0.62 -23.56 -26.18
N PHE A 18 -0.99 -22.98 -27.33
CA PHE A 18 -0.93 -21.54 -27.56
C PHE A 18 -2.01 -20.82 -26.74
N LEU A 19 -3.23 -21.36 -26.68
CA LEU A 19 -4.29 -20.85 -25.81
C LEU A 19 -3.95 -21.00 -24.31
N SER A 20 -3.34 -22.11 -23.90
CA SER A 20 -2.89 -22.32 -22.53
C SER A 20 -1.76 -21.36 -22.17
N PHE A 21 -0.81 -21.12 -23.08
CA PHE A 21 0.26 -20.14 -22.90
C PHE A 21 -0.25 -18.70 -22.91
N CYS A 22 -1.16 -18.35 -23.81
CA CYS A 22 -1.88 -17.07 -23.77
C CYS A 22 -2.72 -16.92 -22.50
N PHE A 23 -3.38 -17.96 -22.03
CA PHE A 23 -4.16 -17.94 -20.78
C PHE A 23 -3.22 -17.75 -19.56
N LEU A 24 -2.06 -18.39 -19.53
CA LEU A 24 -1.03 -18.19 -18.51
C LEU A 24 -0.38 -16.80 -18.58
N MET A 25 -0.29 -16.19 -19.79
CA MET A 25 0.22 -14.82 -19.95
C MET A 25 -0.84 -13.75 -19.62
N THR A 26 -2.15 -14.09 -19.72
CA THR A 26 -3.23 -13.16 -19.34
C THR A 26 -3.57 -13.21 -17.85
N GLU A 27 -3.07 -14.17 -17.08
CA GLU A 27 -3.29 -14.30 -15.63
C GLU A 27 -2.18 -13.65 -14.77
N GLN A 28 -1.32 -12.84 -15.33
CA GLN A 28 -0.72 -11.76 -14.55
C GLN A 28 -1.75 -10.61 -14.49
N ALA A 29 -2.92 -10.89 -13.93
CA ALA A 29 -3.83 -9.85 -13.51
C ALA A 29 -3.00 -8.90 -12.62
N GLN A 30 -2.79 -7.69 -13.11
CA GLN A 30 -2.04 -6.67 -12.39
C GLN A 30 -2.66 -6.57 -10.99
N ARG A 31 -1.86 -6.92 -9.97
CA ARG A 31 -2.36 -6.91 -8.58
C ARG A 31 -2.90 -5.53 -8.28
N LYS A 32 -4.10 -5.48 -7.72
CA LYS A 32 -4.69 -4.23 -7.27
C LYS A 32 -3.74 -3.53 -6.29
N ARG A 33 -3.39 -2.27 -6.57
CA ARG A 33 -2.46 -1.48 -5.75
C ARG A 33 -3.22 -0.73 -4.67
N ILE A 34 -2.95 -1.06 -3.42
CA ILE A 34 -3.61 -0.50 -2.25
C ILE A 34 -2.64 0.42 -1.52
N GLY A 35 -3.00 1.70 -1.38
CA GLY A 35 -2.27 2.64 -0.54
C GLY A 35 -2.64 2.48 0.93
N ILE A 36 -1.67 2.23 1.80
CA ILE A 36 -1.87 2.17 3.25
C ILE A 36 -1.58 3.54 3.85
N PHE A 37 -2.64 4.22 4.25
CA PHE A 37 -2.59 5.53 4.89
C PHE A 37 -2.81 5.38 6.39
N GLY A 38 -1.71 5.17 7.12
CA GLY A 38 -1.73 4.99 8.58
C GLY A 38 -1.87 6.30 9.33
N GLY A 39 -2.72 6.31 10.35
CA GLY A 39 -2.90 7.49 11.20
C GLY A 39 -3.77 7.26 12.41
N SER A 40 -3.64 8.15 13.40
CA SER A 40 -4.55 8.17 14.55
C SER A 40 -5.95 8.63 14.17
N PHE A 41 -6.08 9.49 13.12
CA PHE A 41 -7.34 10.11 12.68
C PHE A 41 -8.19 10.59 13.85
N ASN A 42 -7.68 11.59 14.58
CA ASN A 42 -8.27 12.09 15.83
C ASN A 42 -8.72 13.57 15.76
N PRO A 43 -9.81 13.89 15.05
CA PRO A 43 -10.54 13.04 14.09
C PRO A 43 -9.92 13.08 12.66
N VAL A 44 -10.45 12.24 11.77
CA VAL A 44 -10.29 12.42 10.35
C VAL A 44 -10.89 13.76 9.90
N HIS A 45 -10.32 14.41 8.87
CA HIS A 45 -10.82 15.69 8.36
C HIS A 45 -10.66 15.78 6.84
N THR A 46 -11.29 16.79 6.24
CA THR A 46 -11.30 17.00 4.78
C THR A 46 -9.90 17.02 4.14
N GLY A 47 -8.89 17.54 4.85
CA GLY A 47 -7.50 17.51 4.37
C GLY A 47 -6.96 16.11 4.11
N HIS A 48 -7.30 15.12 4.95
CA HIS A 48 -6.91 13.72 4.73
C HIS A 48 -7.58 13.16 3.48
N ILE A 49 -8.88 13.44 3.29
CA ILE A 49 -9.65 12.95 2.13
C ILE A 49 -9.17 13.59 0.83
N CYS A 50 -8.98 14.92 0.82
CA CYS A 50 -8.47 15.63 -0.35
C CYS A 50 -7.08 15.14 -0.76
N LEU A 51 -6.20 14.90 0.20
CA LEU A 51 -4.88 14.32 -0.05
C LEU A 51 -5.01 12.91 -0.65
N ALA A 52 -5.83 12.06 -0.07
CA ALA A 52 -6.03 10.70 -0.57
C ALA A 52 -6.57 10.69 -2.01
N ARG A 53 -7.52 11.58 -2.36
CA ARG A 53 -8.00 11.73 -3.75
C ARG A 53 -6.87 12.09 -4.72
N GLN A 54 -5.96 12.97 -4.31
CA GLN A 54 -4.81 13.33 -5.14
C GLN A 54 -3.84 12.16 -5.31
N LEU A 55 -3.56 11.43 -4.24
CA LEU A 55 -2.64 10.29 -4.26
C LEU A 55 -3.17 9.11 -5.09
N LEU A 56 -4.47 8.84 -5.11
CA LEU A 56 -5.06 7.82 -5.99
C LEU A 56 -4.60 7.99 -7.44
N THR A 57 -4.61 9.25 -7.93
CA THR A 57 -4.22 9.54 -9.31
C THR A 57 -2.70 9.68 -9.47
N ALA A 58 -2.04 10.42 -8.55
CA ALA A 58 -0.63 10.78 -8.68
C ALA A 58 0.30 9.57 -8.66
N VAL A 59 -0.01 8.54 -7.86
CA VAL A 59 0.81 7.34 -7.73
C VAL A 59 0.11 6.06 -8.20
N SER A 60 -0.96 6.22 -8.99
CA SER A 60 -1.69 5.12 -9.64
C SER A 60 -2.12 4.02 -8.66
N LEU A 61 -2.83 4.40 -7.59
CA LEU A 61 -3.43 3.48 -6.64
C LEU A 61 -4.88 3.16 -7.04
N ASP A 62 -5.30 1.93 -6.85
CA ASP A 62 -6.69 1.50 -7.08
C ASP A 62 -7.59 1.84 -5.89
N GLU A 63 -7.03 1.74 -4.68
CA GLU A 63 -7.71 2.09 -3.43
C GLU A 63 -6.73 2.66 -2.41
N ILE A 64 -7.26 3.40 -1.43
CA ILE A 64 -6.53 3.80 -0.23
C ILE A 64 -7.27 3.29 1.00
N TRP A 65 -6.53 2.55 1.85
CA TRP A 65 -7.03 2.11 3.14
C TRP A 65 -6.51 3.03 4.24
N PHE A 66 -7.45 3.75 4.85
CA PHE A 66 -7.22 4.56 6.05
C PHE A 66 -7.05 3.61 7.23
N MET A 67 -5.82 3.27 7.56
CA MET A 67 -5.49 2.37 8.64
C MET A 67 -5.57 3.13 9.98
N VAL A 68 -6.67 2.95 10.69
CA VAL A 68 -6.87 3.61 12.00
C VAL A 68 -6.00 2.93 13.03
N SER A 69 -4.94 3.63 13.48
CA SER A 69 -3.99 3.07 14.43
C SER A 69 -4.50 3.16 15.87
N PRO A 70 -4.62 2.03 16.59
CA PRO A 70 -5.07 2.03 17.99
C PRO A 70 -4.01 2.63 18.91
N LEU A 71 -2.72 2.37 18.67
CA LEU A 71 -1.62 2.89 19.48
C LEU A 71 -0.38 3.10 18.62
N ASN A 72 -0.20 4.35 18.15
CA ASN A 72 1.02 4.71 17.45
C ASN A 72 2.23 4.71 18.41
N PRO A 73 3.36 4.03 18.09
CA PRO A 73 4.54 3.97 18.94
C PRO A 73 5.09 5.33 19.37
N PHE A 74 4.95 6.37 18.55
CA PHE A 74 5.42 7.73 18.81
C PHE A 74 4.41 8.60 19.57
N LYS A 75 3.22 8.05 19.91
CA LYS A 75 2.14 8.79 20.56
C LYS A 75 1.62 8.10 21.82
N GLN A 76 2.45 7.31 22.51
CA GLN A 76 2.04 6.54 23.69
C GLN A 76 1.61 7.43 24.87
N ASP A 77 2.15 8.65 24.96
CA ASP A 77 1.85 9.61 26.03
C ASP A 77 0.67 10.55 25.70
N PHE A 78 0.00 10.38 24.56
CA PHE A 78 -1.15 11.22 24.18
C PHE A 78 -2.39 10.74 24.90
N THR A 79 -2.83 11.50 25.90
CA THR A 79 -4.06 11.23 26.70
C THR A 79 -5.37 11.68 26.02
N ASP A 80 -5.28 12.51 24.98
CA ASP A 80 -6.44 13.17 24.35
C ASP A 80 -6.94 12.47 23.07
N LEU A 81 -6.59 11.19 22.88
CA LEU A 81 -7.13 10.42 21.78
C LEU A 81 -8.56 9.98 22.07
N LEU A 82 -9.45 10.20 21.11
CA LEU A 82 -10.77 9.58 21.11
C LEU A 82 -10.63 8.05 21.13
N PRO A 83 -11.59 7.32 21.71
CA PRO A 83 -11.61 5.86 21.67
C PRO A 83 -11.45 5.31 20.24
N ASP A 84 -10.79 4.17 20.10
CA ASP A 84 -10.44 3.57 18.81
C ASP A 84 -11.66 3.35 17.90
N ASP A 85 -12.75 2.83 18.48
CA ASP A 85 -14.03 2.57 17.81
C ASP A 85 -14.72 3.86 17.36
N VAL A 86 -14.61 4.94 18.13
CA VAL A 86 -15.14 6.27 17.77
C VAL A 86 -14.36 6.83 16.58
N ARG A 87 -13.02 6.78 16.61
CA ARG A 87 -12.18 7.26 15.52
C ARG A 87 -12.42 6.47 14.22
N LEU A 88 -12.59 5.16 14.34
CA LEU A 88 -12.95 4.28 13.22
C LEU A 88 -14.33 4.63 12.67
N GLY A 89 -15.33 4.79 13.53
CA GLY A 89 -16.70 5.18 13.15
C GLY A 89 -16.74 6.51 12.40
N LEU A 90 -16.04 7.53 12.94
CA LEU A 90 -15.90 8.83 12.28
C LEU A 90 -15.20 8.74 10.92
N THR A 91 -14.18 7.88 10.82
CA THR A 91 -13.46 7.68 9.55
C THR A 91 -14.35 6.96 8.54
N ARG A 92 -15.11 5.94 8.93
CA ARG A 92 -16.09 5.26 8.06
C ARG A 92 -17.16 6.23 7.55
N GLU A 93 -17.71 7.07 8.43
CA GLU A 93 -18.72 8.06 8.04
C GLU A 93 -18.15 9.09 7.07
N ALA A 94 -16.91 9.56 7.29
CA ALA A 94 -16.28 10.54 6.43
C ALA A 94 -15.93 9.99 5.03
N LEU A 95 -15.73 8.67 4.91
CA LEU A 95 -15.38 7.99 3.66
C LEU A 95 -16.57 7.34 2.94
N LYS A 96 -17.78 7.43 3.47
CA LYS A 96 -18.97 6.72 2.94
C LYS A 96 -19.25 6.98 1.45
N ASP A 97 -18.94 8.19 0.98
CA ASP A 97 -19.18 8.63 -0.39
C ASP A 97 -17.89 8.54 -1.27
N GLU A 98 -16.83 7.90 -0.76
CA GLU A 98 -15.53 7.76 -1.44
C GLU A 98 -15.33 6.30 -1.92
N PRO A 99 -15.64 5.99 -3.18
CA PRO A 99 -15.70 4.59 -3.66
C PRO A 99 -14.35 3.86 -3.63
N CYS A 100 -13.23 4.60 -3.66
CA CYS A 100 -11.87 4.05 -3.66
C CYS A 100 -11.16 4.23 -2.32
N MET A 101 -11.89 4.50 -1.22
CA MET A 101 -11.32 4.70 0.11
C MET A 101 -12.03 3.84 1.14
N LEU A 102 -11.26 3.20 2.02
CA LEU A 102 -11.77 2.30 3.05
C LEU A 102 -11.17 2.68 4.40
N ALA A 103 -12.01 2.79 5.45
CA ALA A 103 -11.54 2.85 6.83
C ALA A 103 -11.32 1.42 7.35
N SER A 104 -10.08 1.11 7.73
CA SER A 104 -9.67 -0.22 8.18
C SER A 104 -9.37 -0.23 9.67
N ASP A 105 -9.91 -1.23 10.35
CA ASP A 105 -9.62 -1.61 11.75
C ASP A 105 -8.61 -2.75 11.85
N TYR A 106 -7.91 -3.08 10.78
CA TYR A 106 -7.02 -4.23 10.71
C TYR A 106 -5.98 -4.26 11.85
N GLU A 107 -5.40 -3.10 12.20
CA GLU A 107 -4.45 -2.99 13.31
C GLU A 107 -5.06 -3.27 14.69
N PHE A 108 -6.40 -3.27 14.83
CA PHE A 108 -7.03 -3.56 16.13
C PHE A 108 -6.83 -5.01 16.56
N SER A 109 -6.63 -5.91 15.60
CA SER A 109 -6.35 -7.34 15.84
C SER A 109 -4.86 -7.66 16.01
N LEU A 110 -3.97 -6.70 15.71
CA LEU A 110 -2.53 -6.90 15.79
C LEU A 110 -1.96 -6.53 17.17
N PRO A 111 -0.76 -7.06 17.53
CA PRO A 111 -0.07 -6.67 18.75
C PRO A 111 0.18 -5.17 18.84
N ARG A 112 -0.02 -4.61 20.03
CA ARG A 112 0.28 -3.20 20.33
C ARG A 112 1.66 -3.04 20.95
N PRO A 113 2.39 -1.95 20.64
CA PRO A 113 2.01 -0.83 19.75
C PRO A 113 2.03 -1.23 18.27
N SER A 114 1.25 -0.49 17.44
CA SER A 114 1.11 -0.77 16.01
C SER A 114 2.35 -0.32 15.24
N TYR A 115 3.18 -1.27 14.83
CA TYR A 115 4.34 -1.02 13.98
C TYR A 115 3.98 -1.27 12.51
N MET A 116 4.20 -0.28 11.65
CA MET A 116 3.82 -0.33 10.24
C MET A 116 4.44 -1.51 9.47
N TRP A 117 5.70 -1.88 9.77
CA TRP A 117 6.31 -3.06 9.15
C TRP A 117 5.51 -4.35 9.42
N ASN A 118 4.95 -4.48 10.64
CA ASN A 118 4.17 -5.63 11.05
C ASN A 118 2.80 -5.63 10.36
N THR A 119 2.16 -4.46 10.29
CA THR A 119 0.89 -4.26 9.58
C THR A 119 1.02 -4.64 8.10
N LEU A 120 2.03 -4.12 7.41
CA LEU A 120 2.28 -4.41 6.00
C LEU A 120 2.59 -5.89 5.74
N ALA A 121 3.40 -6.53 6.61
CA ALA A 121 3.72 -7.94 6.49
C ALA A 121 2.47 -8.83 6.64
N HIS A 122 1.60 -8.55 7.63
CA HIS A 122 0.35 -9.30 7.82
C HIS A 122 -0.63 -9.05 6.67
N LEU A 123 -0.79 -7.80 6.20
CA LEU A 123 -1.63 -7.49 5.05
C LEU A 123 -1.17 -8.25 3.80
N SER A 124 0.13 -8.32 3.54
CA SER A 124 0.67 -9.06 2.40
C SER A 124 0.46 -10.57 2.50
N TYR A 125 0.43 -11.11 3.71
CA TYR A 125 0.13 -12.51 3.97
C TYR A 125 -1.36 -12.82 3.79
N ASP A 126 -2.25 -11.98 4.36
CA ASP A 126 -3.69 -12.21 4.36
C ASP A 126 -4.34 -11.86 3.01
N TYR A 127 -3.75 -10.93 2.25
CA TYR A 127 -4.26 -10.45 0.96
C TYR A 127 -3.21 -10.57 -0.16
N PRO A 128 -2.76 -11.81 -0.50
CA PRO A 128 -1.69 -12.01 -1.49
C PRO A 128 -2.04 -11.56 -2.91
N GLN A 129 -3.34 -11.32 -3.19
CA GLN A 129 -3.85 -10.80 -4.46
C GLN A 129 -3.63 -9.29 -4.62
N TYR A 130 -3.26 -8.56 -3.56
CA TYR A 130 -3.00 -7.13 -3.60
C TYR A 130 -1.50 -6.83 -3.53
N SER A 131 -1.11 -5.66 -4.01
CA SER A 131 0.17 -5.04 -3.73
C SER A 131 -0.06 -3.80 -2.86
N PHE A 132 0.78 -3.62 -1.84
CA PHE A 132 0.62 -2.53 -0.89
C PHE A 132 1.70 -1.48 -1.08
N ALA A 133 1.30 -0.19 -1.03
CA ALA A 133 2.18 0.95 -0.99
C ALA A 133 1.94 1.74 0.31
N LEU A 134 2.99 2.15 0.98
CA LEU A 134 2.89 2.94 2.19
C LEU A 134 2.76 4.43 1.86
N ILE A 135 1.79 5.12 2.46
CA ILE A 135 1.61 6.57 2.32
C ILE A 135 2.10 7.25 3.59
N VAL A 136 3.09 8.14 3.47
CA VAL A 136 3.68 8.88 4.59
C VAL A 136 3.81 10.38 4.29
N GLY A 137 3.64 11.20 5.31
CA GLY A 137 3.94 12.63 5.21
C GLY A 137 5.44 12.90 5.30
N ALA A 138 5.86 14.04 4.74
CA ALA A 138 7.25 14.51 4.76
C ALA A 138 7.86 14.52 6.18
N ASP A 139 7.07 14.91 7.18
CA ASP A 139 7.45 14.89 8.59
C ASP A 139 7.82 13.49 9.10
N ASN A 140 7.06 12.49 8.72
CA ASN A 140 7.34 11.09 9.07
C ASN A 140 8.48 10.51 8.23
N TRP A 141 8.61 10.91 6.95
CA TRP A 141 9.70 10.48 6.10
C TRP A 141 11.07 10.95 6.63
N LEU A 142 11.18 12.19 7.05
CA LEU A 142 12.41 12.73 7.65
C LEU A 142 12.81 12.03 8.97
N ALA A 143 11.89 11.33 9.61
CA ALA A 143 12.14 10.53 10.81
C ALA A 143 12.01 9.01 10.55
N PHE A 144 11.99 8.61 9.27
CA PHE A 144 11.68 7.23 8.87
C PHE A 144 12.74 6.22 9.31
N ASP A 145 14.00 6.65 9.40
CA ASP A 145 15.12 5.87 9.94
C ASP A 145 14.93 5.44 11.40
N ARG A 146 14.04 6.14 12.13
CA ARG A 146 13.69 5.83 13.52
C ARG A 146 12.54 4.82 13.63
N TRP A 147 11.92 4.47 12.51
CA TRP A 147 10.83 3.48 12.50
C TRP A 147 11.38 2.07 12.69
N ALA A 148 10.67 1.26 13.47
CA ALA A 148 11.03 -0.13 13.63
C ALA A 148 11.06 -0.84 12.29
N ARG A 149 12.20 -1.45 11.95
CA ARG A 149 12.41 -2.16 10.68
C ARG A 149 12.09 -1.33 9.43
N HIS A 150 12.47 -0.06 9.45
CA HIS A 150 12.32 0.83 8.29
C HIS A 150 13.00 0.26 7.02
N ASP A 151 14.15 -0.41 7.19
CA ASP A 151 14.89 -1.12 6.16
C ASP A 151 14.03 -2.19 5.47
N PHE A 152 13.29 -2.98 6.24
CA PHE A 152 12.36 -3.97 5.71
C PHE A 152 11.24 -3.31 4.89
N ILE A 153 10.68 -2.21 5.37
CA ILE A 153 9.63 -1.49 4.63
C ILE A 153 10.18 -1.00 3.29
N GLN A 154 11.34 -0.33 3.30
CA GLN A 154 11.97 0.18 2.08
C GLN A 154 12.34 -0.90 1.08
N GLN A 155 12.71 -2.09 1.52
CA GLN A 155 13.09 -3.20 0.62
C GLN A 155 11.90 -3.91 -0.02
N HIS A 156 10.72 -3.86 0.59
CA HIS A 156 9.61 -4.72 0.18
C HIS A 156 8.36 -3.96 -0.30
N TYR A 157 8.29 -2.65 -0.07
CA TYR A 157 7.08 -1.86 -0.36
C TYR A 157 7.43 -0.55 -1.06
N ASP A 158 6.60 -0.16 -2.01
CA ASP A 158 6.60 1.20 -2.53
C ASP A 158 6.20 2.19 -1.43
N ILE A 159 6.77 3.39 -1.44
CA ILE A 159 6.47 4.43 -0.46
C ILE A 159 6.08 5.70 -1.19
N ALA A 160 4.88 6.20 -0.93
CA ALA A 160 4.41 7.48 -1.44
C ALA A 160 4.59 8.56 -0.38
N VAL A 161 5.49 9.49 -0.61
CA VAL A 161 5.75 10.60 0.32
C VAL A 161 5.02 11.86 -0.14
N TYR A 162 4.14 12.39 0.69
CA TYR A 162 3.45 13.64 0.38
C TYR A 162 4.01 14.83 1.16
N PRO A 163 4.03 16.02 0.54
CA PRO A 163 4.60 17.22 1.16
C PRO A 163 3.80 17.66 2.40
N ARG A 164 4.52 18.17 3.39
CA ARG A 164 3.95 18.84 4.56
C ARG A 164 4.59 20.20 4.77
N LYS A 165 3.78 21.20 5.09
CA LYS A 165 4.27 22.56 5.35
C LYS A 165 5.34 22.55 6.45
N GLY A 166 6.51 23.12 6.13
CA GLY A 166 7.65 23.19 7.05
C GLY A 166 8.57 21.96 7.05
N TYR A 167 8.33 21.00 6.16
CA TYR A 167 9.15 19.80 5.98
C TYR A 167 9.54 19.66 4.52
N ASP A 168 10.72 20.13 4.19
CA ASP A 168 11.25 20.06 2.82
C ASP A 168 11.96 18.72 2.62
N ILE A 169 11.66 18.06 1.50
CA ILE A 169 12.31 16.83 1.09
C ILE A 169 13.05 17.10 -0.20
N ASP A 170 14.30 16.67 -0.25
CA ASP A 170 15.06 16.59 -1.49
C ASP A 170 14.57 15.40 -2.30
N THR A 171 13.71 15.67 -3.29
CA THR A 171 13.11 14.65 -4.15
C THR A 171 14.13 13.96 -5.07
N GLU A 172 15.29 14.58 -5.33
CA GLU A 172 16.36 13.98 -6.14
C GLU A 172 17.13 12.88 -5.38
N SER A 173 17.12 12.94 -4.05
CA SER A 173 17.78 11.97 -3.19
C SER A 173 16.89 10.78 -2.81
N LEU A 174 15.61 10.77 -3.21
CA LEU A 174 14.69 9.68 -2.89
C LEU A 174 15.05 8.39 -3.67
N PRO A 175 14.95 7.21 -3.04
CA PRO A 175 15.04 5.94 -3.76
C PRO A 175 13.99 5.83 -4.86
N SER A 176 14.26 5.07 -5.92
CA SER A 176 13.39 4.96 -7.11
C SER A 176 11.99 4.38 -6.87
N HIS A 177 11.76 3.81 -5.69
CA HIS A 177 10.47 3.25 -5.25
C HIS A 177 9.76 4.13 -4.19
N VAL A 178 10.24 5.37 -3.99
CA VAL A 178 9.70 6.38 -3.07
C VAL A 178 9.13 7.56 -3.85
#